data_c6120be731513c649ff6d3fc4ac3f8b7
#
_entry.id   c6120be731513c649ff6d3fc4ac3f8b7
#
_cell.length_a   1.000
_cell.length_b   1.000
_cell.length_c   1.000
_cell.angle_alpha   90.00
_cell.angle_beta   90.00
_cell.angle_gamma   90.00
#
_symmetry.space_group_name_H-M   'P 1'
#
loop_
_entity.id
_entity.type
_entity.pdbx_description
1 polymer ?
#
loop_
_entity_poly.entity_id
_entity_poly.type
_entity_poly.pdbx_seq_one_letter_code
_entity_poly.pdbx_strand_id
1 'polypeptide(L)'
;MKTKTYLQQLVTSLKVNKFYLLPYLIVWLMGLLVVLLYDKIDIHQFTNQRPCGIGDSLFPYITKLGETFPFIVGGILLLFHLRKALFVLSVQVVGAIVVYTLKNLFRARRPRIVFQELGLDLHTIDGVRLHAWNSFPSGHTMTAFAFFLSLALIVKNKLLKFFFFAMSLLVGFSRIY
;
A
#
# COMPACT_ATOMS: atom_id res chain seq x y z
N MET A 1 0.47 -39.12 -11.35
CA MET A 1 0.80 -37.79 -10.80
C MET A 1 -0.25 -37.44 -9.76
N LYS A 2 0.07 -37.48 -8.44
CA LYS A 2 -0.91 -37.17 -7.38
C LYS A 2 -1.30 -35.69 -7.45
N THR A 3 -2.56 -35.41 -7.74
CA THR A 3 -3.13 -34.05 -7.65
C THR A 3 -3.01 -33.58 -6.18
N LYS A 4 -2.22 -32.53 -5.95
CA LYS A 4 -2.14 -31.94 -4.61
C LYS A 4 -3.51 -31.39 -4.21
N THR A 5 -3.97 -31.72 -3.01
CA THR A 5 -5.19 -31.17 -2.43
C THR A 5 -5.06 -29.65 -2.34
N TYR A 6 -6.17 -28.90 -2.42
CA TYR A 6 -6.18 -27.41 -2.30
C TYR A 6 -5.40 -26.89 -1.09
N LEU A 7 -5.53 -27.57 0.07
CA LEU A 7 -4.76 -27.26 1.27
C LEU A 7 -3.25 -27.39 1.07
N GLN A 8 -2.78 -28.42 0.37
CA GLN A 8 -1.36 -28.59 0.07
C GLN A 8 -0.83 -27.53 -0.89
N GLN A 9 -1.67 -27.09 -1.84
CA GLN A 9 -1.33 -25.99 -2.75
C GLN A 9 -1.23 -24.66 -1.99
N LEU A 10 -2.19 -24.37 -1.09
CA LEU A 10 -2.19 -23.18 -0.26
C LEU A 10 -0.93 -23.12 0.65
N VAL A 11 -0.66 -24.21 1.41
CA VAL A 11 0.52 -24.28 2.27
C VAL A 11 1.82 -24.13 1.48
N THR A 12 1.90 -24.72 0.29
CA THR A 12 3.06 -24.55 -0.59
C THR A 12 3.22 -23.09 -1.03
N SER A 13 2.11 -22.44 -1.43
CA SER A 13 2.11 -21.03 -1.82
C SER A 13 2.56 -20.12 -0.67
N LEU A 14 2.04 -20.32 0.54
CA LEU A 14 2.45 -19.56 1.73
C LEU A 14 3.95 -19.73 2.01
N LYS A 15 4.47 -20.98 1.98
CA LYS A 15 5.90 -21.25 2.20
C LYS A 15 6.80 -20.57 1.15
N VAL A 16 6.42 -20.61 -0.12
CA VAL A 16 7.19 -19.99 -1.21
C VAL A 16 7.19 -18.48 -1.11
N ASN A 17 6.11 -17.88 -0.59
CA ASN A 17 5.93 -16.43 -0.51
C ASN A 17 6.22 -15.84 0.89
N LYS A 18 6.80 -16.64 1.82
CA LYS A 18 7.09 -16.22 3.18
C LYS A 18 7.95 -14.95 3.27
N PHE A 19 8.83 -14.71 2.31
CA PHE A 19 9.71 -13.53 2.27
C PHE A 19 8.98 -12.22 1.95
N TYR A 20 7.73 -12.28 1.51
CA TYR A 20 6.83 -11.14 1.43
C TYR A 20 5.82 -11.16 2.59
N LEU A 21 5.17 -12.31 2.82
CA LEU A 21 4.04 -12.44 3.73
C LEU A 21 4.41 -12.31 5.19
N LEU A 22 5.56 -12.86 5.60
CA LEU A 22 5.98 -12.80 7.01
C LEU A 22 6.31 -11.37 7.45
N PRO A 23 7.18 -10.60 6.76
CA PRO A 23 7.42 -9.21 7.12
C PRO A 23 6.15 -8.34 7.00
N TYR A 24 5.25 -8.63 6.05
CA TYR A 24 3.94 -7.98 5.97
C TYR A 24 3.12 -8.21 7.25
N LEU A 25 3.02 -9.47 7.70
CA LEU A 25 2.28 -9.83 8.92
C LEU A 25 2.88 -9.14 10.15
N ILE A 26 4.21 -9.12 10.27
CA ILE A 26 4.90 -8.45 11.38
C ILE A 26 4.57 -6.95 11.41
N VAL A 27 4.73 -6.26 10.28
CA VAL A 27 4.43 -4.82 10.18
C VAL A 27 2.95 -4.54 10.43
N TRP A 28 2.06 -5.40 9.94
CA TRP A 28 0.62 -5.27 10.18
C TRP A 28 0.28 -5.41 11.66
N LEU A 29 0.85 -6.40 12.36
CA LEU A 29 0.65 -6.59 13.81
C LEU A 29 1.23 -5.42 14.61
N MET A 30 2.42 -4.94 14.26
CA MET A 30 3.02 -3.75 14.89
C MET A 30 2.15 -2.49 14.65
N GLY A 31 1.68 -2.29 13.43
CA GLY A 31 0.78 -1.17 13.11
C GLY A 31 -0.54 -1.25 13.86
N LEU A 32 -1.12 -2.45 13.97
CA LEU A 32 -2.33 -2.67 14.76
C LEU A 32 -2.09 -2.32 16.23
N LEU A 33 -0.97 -2.77 16.81
CA LEU A 33 -0.60 -2.45 18.20
C LEU A 33 -0.46 -0.93 18.40
N VAL A 34 0.20 -0.23 17.49
CA VAL A 34 0.36 1.23 17.57
C VAL A 34 -1.00 1.93 17.53
N VAL A 35 -1.91 1.54 16.62
CA VAL A 35 -3.25 2.14 16.51
C VAL A 35 -4.15 1.83 17.72
N LEU A 36 -3.90 0.72 18.43
CA LEU A 36 -4.61 0.38 19.67
C LEU A 36 -4.07 1.13 20.89
N LEU A 37 -2.80 1.52 20.90
CA LEU A 37 -2.15 2.16 22.04
C LEU A 37 -2.12 3.69 21.96
N TYR A 38 -2.18 4.27 20.75
CA TYR A 38 -2.03 5.71 20.52
C TYR A 38 -3.22 6.27 19.74
N ASP A 39 -3.56 7.53 20.00
CA ASP A 39 -4.57 8.23 19.22
C ASP A 39 -4.08 8.50 17.79
N LYS A 40 -5.00 8.52 16.84
CA LYS A 40 -4.70 8.78 15.41
C LYS A 40 -4.05 10.14 15.20
N ILE A 41 -4.45 11.14 16.00
CA ILE A 41 -3.92 12.49 15.89
C ILE A 41 -2.46 12.49 16.34
N ASP A 42 -2.15 11.84 17.46
CA ASP A 42 -0.78 11.74 17.98
C ASP A 42 0.15 11.03 16.99
N ILE A 43 -0.30 9.92 16.39
CA ILE A 43 0.47 9.19 15.37
C ILE A 43 0.78 10.09 14.18
N HIS A 44 -0.22 10.82 13.68
CA HIS A 44 -0.05 11.74 12.57
C HIS A 44 0.86 12.92 12.91
N GLN A 45 0.65 13.52 14.08
CA GLN A 45 1.45 14.65 14.55
C GLN A 45 2.92 14.23 14.71
N PHE A 46 3.18 13.07 15.34
CA PHE A 46 4.53 12.54 15.50
C PHE A 46 5.27 12.36 14.17
N THR A 47 4.58 11.88 13.15
CA THR A 47 5.17 11.66 11.82
C THR A 47 5.37 12.98 11.07
N ASN A 48 4.37 13.86 11.12
CA ASN A 48 4.32 15.10 10.35
C ASN A 48 5.22 16.21 10.93
N GLN A 49 5.49 16.22 12.25
CA GLN A 49 6.37 17.20 12.89
C GLN A 49 7.88 16.96 12.64
N ARG A 50 8.23 15.93 11.87
CA ARG A 50 9.63 15.61 11.54
C ARG A 50 9.85 15.66 10.03
N PRO A 51 9.66 16.83 9.39
CA PRO A 51 9.89 16.97 7.97
C PRO A 51 11.37 16.73 7.65
N CYS A 52 11.61 16.07 6.53
CA CYS A 52 12.95 15.83 6.02
C CYS A 52 13.00 16.26 4.55
N GLY A 53 13.88 17.18 4.19
CA GLY A 53 13.97 17.71 2.83
C GLY A 53 14.14 16.63 1.74
N ILE A 54 14.79 15.50 2.10
CA ILE A 54 14.86 14.32 1.23
C ILE A 54 13.47 13.69 1.08
N GLY A 55 12.71 13.57 2.18
CA GLY A 55 11.35 13.05 2.19
C GLY A 55 10.42 13.90 1.34
N ASP A 56 10.46 15.25 1.51
CA ASP A 56 9.65 16.19 0.75
C ASP A 56 9.89 16.07 -0.77
N SER A 57 11.14 15.81 -1.17
CA SER A 57 11.51 15.65 -2.56
C SER A 57 11.15 14.27 -3.13
N LEU A 58 11.29 13.18 -2.34
CA LEU A 58 11.16 11.81 -2.85
C LEU A 58 9.73 11.24 -2.73
N PHE A 59 9.00 11.53 -1.65
CA PHE A 59 7.69 10.91 -1.41
C PHE A 59 6.62 11.24 -2.44
N PRO A 60 6.58 12.43 -3.08
CA PRO A 60 5.69 12.69 -4.20
C PRO A 60 5.90 11.76 -5.40
N TYR A 61 7.14 11.30 -5.62
CA TYR A 61 7.45 10.32 -6.69
C TYR A 61 7.17 8.89 -6.24
N ILE A 62 7.52 8.54 -5.02
CA ILE A 62 7.29 7.21 -4.45
C ILE A 62 5.80 6.87 -4.40
N THR A 63 4.94 7.84 -4.06
CA THR A 63 3.50 7.62 -4.01
C THR A 63 2.91 7.24 -5.38
N LYS A 64 3.53 7.69 -6.51
CA LYS A 64 3.11 7.33 -7.87
C LYS A 64 3.26 5.84 -8.18
N LEU A 65 4.13 5.13 -7.45
CA LEU A 65 4.24 3.67 -7.54
C LEU A 65 2.97 2.94 -7.08
N GLY A 66 2.15 3.59 -6.26
CA GLY A 66 0.83 3.09 -5.86
C GLY A 66 -0.34 3.68 -6.65
N GLU A 67 -0.09 4.42 -7.72
CA GLU A 67 -1.13 5.09 -8.52
C GLU A 67 -1.07 4.62 -9.99
N THR A 68 -0.14 5.15 -10.76
CA THR A 68 -0.05 4.93 -12.22
C THR A 68 0.83 3.74 -12.58
N PHE A 69 1.88 3.49 -11.81
CA PHE A 69 2.89 2.48 -12.11
C PHE A 69 2.35 1.05 -12.26
N PRO A 70 1.39 0.56 -11.44
CA PRO A 70 0.78 -0.75 -11.61
C PRO A 70 0.13 -0.96 -12.98
N PHE A 71 -0.50 0.07 -13.53
CA PHE A 71 -1.15 0.02 -14.84
C PHE A 71 -0.13 0.03 -15.99
N ILE A 72 0.95 0.80 -15.86
CA ILE A 72 2.06 0.80 -16.83
C ILE A 72 2.68 -0.60 -16.91
N VAL A 73 3.03 -1.19 -15.76
CA VAL A 73 3.61 -2.54 -15.72
C VAL A 73 2.62 -3.58 -16.21
N GLY A 74 1.35 -3.47 -15.85
CA GLY A 74 0.28 -4.32 -16.36
C GLY A 74 0.17 -4.25 -17.88
N GLY A 75 0.22 -3.04 -18.46
CA GLY A 75 0.23 -2.82 -19.91
C GLY A 75 1.45 -3.44 -20.60
N ILE A 76 2.65 -3.27 -20.03
CA ILE A 76 3.87 -3.90 -20.56
C ILE A 76 3.74 -5.43 -20.50
N LEU A 77 3.24 -5.98 -19.40
CA LEU A 77 3.03 -7.42 -19.27
C LEU A 77 2.02 -7.97 -20.28
N LEU A 78 1.04 -7.18 -20.73
CA LEU A 78 0.10 -7.60 -21.78
C LEU A 78 0.80 -7.94 -23.10
N LEU A 79 1.88 -7.21 -23.42
CA LEU A 79 2.63 -7.43 -24.66
C LEU A 79 3.43 -8.73 -24.65
N PHE A 80 3.88 -9.19 -23.47
CA PHE A 80 4.80 -10.33 -23.37
C PHE A 80 4.22 -11.54 -22.62
N HIS A 81 3.32 -11.33 -21.66
CA HIS A 81 2.85 -12.36 -20.73
C HIS A 81 1.39 -12.17 -20.35
N LEU A 82 0.46 -12.40 -21.26
CA LEU A 82 -0.98 -12.18 -21.10
C LEU A 82 -1.54 -12.70 -19.77
N ARG A 83 -1.25 -13.96 -19.38
CA ARG A 83 -1.77 -14.55 -18.15
C ARG A 83 -1.30 -13.79 -16.89
N LYS A 84 -0.04 -13.35 -16.85
CA LYS A 84 0.51 -12.59 -15.73
C LYS A 84 -0.08 -11.18 -15.69
N ALA A 85 -0.25 -10.56 -16.86
CA ALA A 85 -0.88 -9.26 -16.99
C ALA A 85 -2.33 -9.27 -16.48
N LEU A 86 -3.13 -10.24 -16.96
CA LEU A 86 -4.51 -10.40 -16.51
C LEU A 86 -4.59 -10.63 -15.01
N PHE A 87 -3.68 -11.41 -14.42
CA PHE A 87 -3.62 -11.61 -12.98
C PHE A 87 -3.32 -10.29 -12.25
N VAL A 88 -2.27 -9.55 -12.63
CA VAL A 88 -1.91 -8.28 -12.00
C VAL A 88 -3.06 -7.27 -12.14
N LEU A 89 -3.62 -7.09 -13.32
CA LEU A 89 -4.69 -6.12 -13.57
C LEU A 89 -5.98 -6.49 -12.85
N SER A 90 -6.37 -7.78 -12.81
CA SER A 90 -7.55 -8.21 -12.07
C SER A 90 -7.44 -7.94 -10.57
N VAL A 91 -6.25 -8.14 -9.99
CA VAL A 91 -5.99 -7.80 -8.58
C VAL A 91 -6.17 -6.29 -8.34
N GLN A 92 -5.72 -5.44 -9.29
CA GLN A 92 -5.91 -3.99 -9.19
C GLN A 92 -7.40 -3.60 -9.27
N VAL A 93 -8.15 -4.20 -10.20
CA VAL A 93 -9.60 -3.94 -10.35
C VAL A 93 -10.35 -4.33 -9.09
N VAL A 94 -10.11 -5.53 -8.55
CA VAL A 94 -10.73 -5.97 -7.30
C VAL A 94 -10.35 -5.03 -6.15
N GLY A 95 -9.07 -4.67 -6.03
CA GLY A 95 -8.59 -3.71 -5.04
C GLY A 95 -9.29 -2.34 -5.15
N ALA A 96 -9.44 -1.82 -6.37
CA ALA A 96 -10.12 -0.55 -6.61
C ALA A 96 -11.61 -0.60 -6.18
N ILE A 97 -12.32 -1.69 -6.48
CA ILE A 97 -13.71 -1.89 -6.06
C ILE A 97 -13.81 -1.90 -4.53
N VAL A 98 -12.94 -2.65 -3.85
CA VAL A 98 -12.90 -2.73 -2.38
C VAL A 98 -12.62 -1.36 -1.78
N VAL A 99 -11.62 -0.63 -2.28
CA VAL A 99 -11.29 0.73 -1.80
C VAL A 99 -12.46 1.68 -2.00
N TYR A 100 -13.08 1.66 -3.18
CA TYR A 100 -14.22 2.52 -3.48
C TYR A 100 -15.40 2.26 -2.52
N THR A 101 -15.74 0.99 -2.31
CA THR A 101 -16.83 0.58 -1.40
C THR A 101 -16.55 1.03 0.04
N LEU A 102 -15.32 0.75 0.54
CA LEU A 102 -14.94 1.13 1.90
C LEU A 102 -14.88 2.65 2.09
N LYS A 103 -14.41 3.41 1.11
CA LYS A 103 -14.41 4.88 1.17
C LYS A 103 -15.81 5.45 1.29
N ASN A 104 -16.76 4.90 0.54
CA ASN A 104 -18.16 5.33 0.61
C ASN A 104 -18.82 4.93 1.94
N LEU A 105 -18.40 3.81 2.52
CA LEU A 105 -18.90 3.34 3.81
C LEU A 105 -18.36 4.20 4.96
N PHE A 106 -17.05 4.44 5.01
CA PHE A 106 -16.42 5.13 6.13
C PHE A 106 -16.49 6.66 6.02
N ARG A 107 -16.45 7.24 4.84
CA ARG A 107 -16.45 8.69 4.56
C ARG A 107 -15.55 9.49 5.50
N ALA A 108 -14.39 8.93 5.83
CA ALA A 108 -13.48 9.48 6.83
C ALA A 108 -12.92 10.85 6.39
N ARG A 109 -12.88 11.80 7.34
CA ARG A 109 -12.25 13.11 7.15
C ARG A 109 -10.74 12.94 7.00
N ARG A 110 -10.11 13.83 6.23
CA ARG A 110 -8.65 13.82 6.08
C ARG A 110 -7.96 14.57 7.22
N PRO A 111 -6.72 14.19 7.55
CA PRO A 111 -5.95 14.82 8.64
C PRO A 111 -5.94 16.35 8.55
N ARG A 112 -5.81 16.92 7.33
CA ARG A 112 -5.84 18.37 7.13
C ARG A 112 -7.04 19.06 7.78
N ILE A 113 -8.24 18.53 7.60
CA ILE A 113 -9.46 19.13 8.17
C ILE A 113 -9.46 18.98 9.68
N VAL A 114 -9.07 17.82 10.19
CA VAL A 114 -9.02 17.55 11.64
C VAL A 114 -7.98 18.46 12.32
N PHE A 115 -6.80 18.60 11.75
CA PHE A 115 -5.73 19.48 12.28
C PHE A 115 -6.15 20.94 12.25
N GLN A 116 -6.78 21.39 11.18
CA GLN A 116 -7.31 22.75 11.07
C GLN A 116 -8.39 23.04 12.13
N GLU A 117 -9.32 22.10 12.37
CA GLU A 117 -10.35 22.22 13.42
C GLU A 117 -9.75 22.26 14.83
N LEU A 118 -8.62 21.59 15.06
CA LEU A 118 -7.91 21.54 16.33
C LEU A 118 -6.91 22.70 16.54
N GLY A 119 -6.72 23.55 15.52
CA GLY A 119 -5.71 24.62 15.55
C GLY A 119 -4.26 24.11 15.56
N LEU A 120 -4.03 22.90 15.02
CA LEU A 120 -2.71 22.29 14.94
C LEU A 120 -2.09 22.53 13.56
N ASP A 121 -0.79 22.82 13.54
CA ASP A 121 -0.04 22.96 12.31
C ASP A 121 0.18 21.60 11.64
N LEU A 122 -0.03 21.56 10.32
CA LEU A 122 0.22 20.40 9.49
C LEU A 122 1.27 20.75 8.43
N HIS A 123 2.42 20.08 8.48
CA HIS A 123 3.40 20.18 7.40
C HIS A 123 2.80 19.58 6.11
N THR A 124 2.86 20.36 5.05
CA THR A 124 2.35 19.94 3.73
C THR A 124 3.40 20.23 2.67
N ILE A 125 3.51 19.31 1.70
CA ILE A 125 4.44 19.49 0.58
C ILE A 125 3.78 20.38 -0.47
N ASP A 126 4.49 21.40 -0.92
CA ASP A 126 4.01 22.32 -1.95
C ASP A 126 3.67 21.60 -3.27
N GLY A 127 2.58 22.02 -3.91
CA GLY A 127 2.13 21.44 -5.17
C GLY A 127 1.34 20.12 -5.05
N VAL A 128 1.19 19.55 -3.84
CA VAL A 128 0.35 18.36 -3.63
C VAL A 128 -1.10 18.75 -3.39
N ARG A 129 -2.02 18.24 -4.21
CA ARG A 129 -3.46 18.48 -4.03
C ARG A 129 -3.96 17.82 -2.75
N LEU A 130 -4.48 18.64 -1.85
CA LEU A 130 -5.03 18.20 -0.57
C LEU A 130 -6.57 18.09 -0.68
N HIS A 131 -7.07 16.87 -0.58
CA HIS A 131 -8.51 16.61 -0.53
C HIS A 131 -9.05 16.70 0.92
N ALA A 132 -10.34 16.96 1.09
CA ALA A 132 -10.98 17.08 2.41
C ALA A 132 -11.49 15.73 2.97
N TRP A 133 -12.01 14.86 2.09
CA TRP A 133 -12.74 13.64 2.45
C TRP A 133 -12.09 12.37 1.91
N ASN A 134 -12.65 11.22 2.29
CA ASN A 134 -12.24 9.89 1.82
C ASN A 134 -10.78 9.55 2.17
N SER A 135 -10.41 9.83 3.43
CA SER A 135 -9.08 9.53 3.97
C SER A 135 -8.83 8.02 4.06
N PHE A 136 -9.82 7.25 4.46
CA PHE A 136 -9.66 5.83 4.75
C PHE A 136 -10.61 4.95 3.89
N PRO A 137 -10.09 3.82 3.41
CA PRO A 137 -8.70 3.41 3.34
C PRO A 137 -7.89 4.19 2.30
N SER A 138 -6.56 4.20 2.47
CA SER A 138 -5.67 4.83 1.48
C SER A 138 -5.64 4.03 0.18
N GLY A 139 -6.11 4.63 -0.92
CA GLY A 139 -6.10 4.00 -2.24
C GLY A 139 -4.68 3.67 -2.72
N HIS A 140 -3.74 4.63 -2.62
CA HIS A 140 -2.34 4.43 -3.04
C HIS A 140 -1.67 3.29 -2.27
N THR A 141 -1.86 3.23 -0.94
CA THR A 141 -1.32 2.16 -0.11
C THR A 141 -1.87 0.80 -0.53
N MET A 142 -3.21 0.70 -0.67
CA MET A 142 -3.84 -0.57 -1.04
C MET A 142 -3.43 -1.03 -2.44
N THR A 143 -3.42 -0.12 -3.43
CA THR A 143 -2.96 -0.40 -4.79
C THR A 143 -1.50 -0.88 -4.81
N ALA A 144 -0.60 -0.20 -4.06
CA ALA A 144 0.79 -0.59 -3.97
C ALA A 144 0.97 -1.99 -3.36
N PHE A 145 0.32 -2.27 -2.22
CA PHE A 145 0.41 -3.60 -1.60
C PHE A 145 -0.17 -4.70 -2.50
N ALA A 146 -1.31 -4.46 -3.14
CA ALA A 146 -1.92 -5.40 -4.08
C ALA A 146 -1.02 -5.65 -5.31
N PHE A 147 -0.41 -4.60 -5.85
CA PHE A 147 0.50 -4.68 -6.98
C PHE A 147 1.78 -5.44 -6.64
N PHE A 148 2.52 -5.01 -5.63
CA PHE A 148 3.78 -5.63 -5.28
C PHE A 148 3.61 -7.06 -4.74
N LEU A 149 2.49 -7.37 -4.07
CA LEU A 149 2.14 -8.75 -3.74
C LEU A 149 1.93 -9.59 -5.00
N SER A 150 1.18 -9.07 -5.99
CA SER A 150 0.94 -9.81 -7.23
C SER A 150 2.25 -10.10 -7.98
N LEU A 151 3.21 -9.16 -7.99
CA LEU A 151 4.55 -9.39 -8.53
C LEU A 151 5.34 -10.41 -7.70
N ALA A 152 5.28 -10.34 -6.37
CA ALA A 152 5.93 -11.30 -5.49
C ALA A 152 5.42 -12.74 -5.68
N LEU A 153 4.14 -12.90 -6.03
CA LEU A 153 3.55 -14.20 -6.37
C LEU A 153 4.06 -14.77 -7.71
N ILE A 154 4.40 -13.89 -8.66
CA ILE A 154 4.89 -14.28 -10.00
C ILE A 154 6.37 -14.64 -9.99
N VAL A 155 7.20 -13.96 -9.19
CA VAL A 155 8.65 -14.16 -9.17
C VAL A 155 9.05 -15.30 -8.24
N LYS A 156 10.19 -15.95 -8.54
CA LYS A 156 10.75 -17.02 -7.70
C LYS A 156 11.84 -16.52 -6.75
N ASN A 157 12.50 -15.42 -7.09
CA ASN A 157 13.63 -14.88 -6.33
C ASN A 157 13.18 -14.31 -4.98
N LYS A 158 13.80 -14.76 -3.90
CA LYS A 158 13.46 -14.38 -2.51
C LYS A 158 13.78 -12.92 -2.21
N LEU A 159 14.91 -12.41 -2.72
CA LEU A 159 15.30 -11.01 -2.55
C LEU A 159 14.32 -10.07 -3.25
N LEU A 160 13.86 -10.40 -4.47
CA LEU A 160 12.84 -9.62 -5.15
C LEU A 160 11.51 -9.61 -4.40
N LYS A 161 11.12 -10.72 -3.74
CA LYS A 161 9.91 -10.74 -2.91
C LYS A 161 10.03 -9.78 -1.73
N PHE A 162 11.17 -9.79 -1.04
CA PHE A 162 11.43 -8.85 0.05
C PHE A 162 11.50 -7.41 -0.44
N PHE A 163 12.16 -7.15 -1.58
CA PHE A 163 12.18 -5.84 -2.21
C PHE A 163 10.78 -5.32 -2.53
N PHE A 164 9.90 -6.13 -3.10
CA PHE A 164 8.52 -5.75 -3.37
C PHE A 164 7.74 -5.43 -2.09
N PHE A 165 7.98 -6.17 -1.00
CA PHE A 165 7.43 -5.83 0.29
C PHE A 165 7.92 -4.46 0.77
N ALA A 166 9.23 -4.20 0.72
CA ALA A 166 9.82 -2.92 1.12
C ALA A 166 9.25 -1.75 0.31
N MET A 167 9.05 -1.92 -1.01
CA MET A 167 8.42 -0.92 -1.88
C MET A 167 6.97 -0.65 -1.50
N SER A 168 6.18 -1.69 -1.17
CA SER A 168 4.81 -1.53 -0.67
C SER A 168 4.77 -0.69 0.59
N LEU A 169 5.67 -0.99 1.53
CA LEU A 169 5.78 -0.29 2.82
C LEU A 169 6.18 1.16 2.62
N LEU A 170 7.13 1.42 1.72
CA LEU A 170 7.61 2.76 1.41
C LEU A 170 6.50 3.64 0.82
N VAL A 171 5.68 3.09 -0.10
CA VAL A 171 4.48 3.78 -0.59
C VAL A 171 3.47 4.00 0.54
N GLY A 172 3.25 3.01 1.41
CA GLY A 172 2.38 3.16 2.58
C GLY A 172 2.83 4.31 3.48
N PHE A 173 4.13 4.37 3.79
CA PHE A 173 4.73 5.41 4.61
C PHE A 173 4.62 6.80 3.96
N SER A 174 4.85 6.91 2.64
CA SER A 174 4.70 8.18 1.90
C SER A 174 3.29 8.79 1.98
N ARG A 175 2.29 8.04 2.49
CA ARG A 175 0.90 8.52 2.65
C ARG A 175 0.58 8.99 4.07
N ILE A 176 1.48 8.76 5.00
CA ILE A 176 1.37 9.21 6.41
C ILE A 176 2.25 10.43 6.62
N TYR A 177 3.38 10.47 5.91
CA TYR A 177 4.30 11.59 5.89
C TYR A 177 3.65 12.85 5.28
#